data_730962138722636dd3d4871633bf57eb
#
_entry.id   730962138722636dd3d4871633bf57eb
#
_cell.length_a   1.000
_cell.length_b   1.000
_cell.length_c   1.000
_cell.angle_alpha   90.00
_cell.angle_beta   90.00
_cell.angle_gamma   90.00
#
_symmetry.space_group_name_H-M   'P 1'
#
loop_
_entity.id
_entity.type
_entity.pdbx_description
1 polymer ?
#
loop_
_entity_poly.entity_id
_entity_poly.type
_entity_poly.pdbx_seq_one_letter_code
_entity_poly.pdbx_strand_id
1 'polypeptide(L)'
;MLIIKAAKLPEDIQTLGIDGVNQIWRDAKLRAVGKARAKTLIEAAEHSVGSKECAVSARMEIRMLLEDYESRNTRLQEVMVLIEELVRKIPMAEKLLEIKGVGIRTVSGFFAEVGDISRFNNPKELQKLAGLALVENSSGKHKGETTISRRGRKRLRYLLFEVAMSLVAKNPEFRELHNYYTTRRQNPLKKMQSLMAIAAKLI
;
A
#
# COMPACT_ATOMS: atom_id res chain seq x y z
N MET A 1 -15.76 -1.69 10.15
CA MET A 1 -15.52 -1.15 11.51
C MET A 1 -16.77 -0.53 12.13
N LEU A 2 -17.42 0.48 11.51
CA LEU A 2 -18.54 1.20 12.14
C LEU A 2 -19.70 0.29 12.56
N ILE A 3 -20.14 -0.59 11.67
CA ILE A 3 -21.24 -1.53 11.99
C ILE A 3 -20.87 -2.49 13.11
N ILE A 4 -19.65 -3.06 13.10
CA ILE A 4 -19.20 -3.99 14.14
C ILE A 4 -19.10 -3.32 15.52
N LYS A 5 -18.86 -2.01 15.58
CA LYS A 5 -18.92 -1.24 16.84
C LYS A 5 -20.33 -1.18 17.41
N ALA A 6 -21.33 -0.96 16.56
CA ALA A 6 -22.73 -0.86 16.95
C ALA A 6 -23.40 -2.23 17.13
N ALA A 7 -23.10 -3.17 16.23
CA ALA A 7 -23.68 -4.50 16.17
C ALA A 7 -22.56 -5.53 15.98
N LYS A 8 -22.25 -6.27 17.03
CA LYS A 8 -21.07 -7.15 17.08
C LYS A 8 -21.31 -8.50 16.42
N LEU A 9 -22.53 -9.01 16.52
CA LEU A 9 -22.92 -10.31 16.01
C LEU A 9 -23.93 -10.18 14.86
N PRO A 10 -24.10 -11.20 14.02
CA PRO A 10 -25.11 -11.20 12.94
C PRO A 10 -26.52 -10.88 13.45
N GLU A 11 -26.89 -11.40 14.61
CA GLU A 11 -28.20 -11.13 15.24
C GLU A 11 -28.39 -9.64 15.62
N ASP A 12 -27.31 -8.99 16.08
CA ASP A 12 -27.32 -7.56 16.39
C ASP A 12 -27.52 -6.73 15.10
N ILE A 13 -26.89 -7.17 14.00
CA ILE A 13 -27.02 -6.54 12.67
C ILE A 13 -28.47 -6.67 12.16
N GLN A 14 -29.06 -7.86 12.30
CA GLN A 14 -30.47 -8.09 11.93
C GLN A 14 -31.40 -7.18 12.74
N THR A 15 -31.14 -7.03 14.05
CA THR A 15 -31.91 -6.17 14.94
C THR A 15 -31.83 -4.70 14.55
N LEU A 16 -30.67 -4.22 14.08
CA LEU A 16 -30.53 -2.86 13.57
C LEU A 16 -31.38 -2.61 12.32
N GLY A 17 -31.58 -3.63 11.50
CA GLY A 17 -32.31 -3.54 10.25
C GLY A 17 -31.64 -2.64 9.21
N ILE A 18 -32.27 -2.55 8.03
CA ILE A 18 -31.74 -1.79 6.88
C ILE A 18 -31.59 -0.30 7.21
N ASP A 19 -32.56 0.28 7.89
CA ASP A 19 -32.56 1.71 8.19
C ASP A 19 -31.51 2.05 9.27
N GLY A 20 -31.36 1.23 10.30
CA GLY A 20 -30.32 1.42 11.33
C GLY A 20 -28.90 1.33 10.75
N VAL A 21 -28.63 0.32 9.92
CA VAL A 21 -27.33 0.20 9.22
C VAL A 21 -27.08 1.41 8.31
N ASN A 22 -28.07 1.81 7.52
CA ASN A 22 -27.94 2.96 6.63
C ASN A 22 -27.75 4.28 7.39
N GLN A 23 -28.40 4.45 8.56
CA GLN A 23 -28.23 5.62 9.40
C GLN A 23 -26.80 5.74 9.94
N ILE A 24 -26.22 4.66 10.45
CA ILE A 24 -24.81 4.62 10.92
C ILE A 24 -23.84 5.08 9.82
N TRP A 25 -24.07 4.65 8.59
CA TRP A 25 -23.24 5.06 7.46
C TRP A 25 -23.42 6.54 7.07
N ARG A 26 -24.64 7.06 7.16
CA ARG A 26 -24.95 8.47 6.90
C ARG A 26 -24.31 9.38 7.94
N ASP A 27 -24.42 9.02 9.23
CA ASP A 27 -23.82 9.78 10.33
C ASP A 27 -22.28 9.86 10.20
N ALA A 28 -21.67 8.78 9.70
CA ALA A 28 -20.26 8.72 9.38
C ALA A 28 -19.89 9.37 8.03
N LYS A 29 -20.85 9.98 7.31
CA LYS A 29 -20.66 10.65 6.00
C LYS A 29 -19.98 9.76 4.94
N LEU A 30 -20.23 8.43 5.00
CA LEU A 30 -19.66 7.51 4.03
C LEU A 30 -20.32 7.70 2.65
N ARG A 31 -19.49 7.73 1.60
CA ARG A 31 -19.92 7.76 0.21
C ARG A 31 -20.09 6.34 -0.34
N ALA A 32 -20.91 6.21 -1.38
CA ALA A 32 -21.17 4.94 -2.08
C ALA A 32 -21.74 3.81 -1.20
N VAL A 33 -22.47 4.15 -0.14
CA VAL A 33 -23.26 3.25 0.70
C VAL A 33 -24.71 3.69 0.68
N GLY A 34 -25.66 2.77 0.95
CA GLY A 34 -27.07 3.09 0.93
C GLY A 34 -27.92 1.86 1.27
N LYS A 35 -29.26 2.03 1.21
CA LYS A 35 -30.23 0.97 1.58
C LYS A 35 -30.01 -0.36 0.84
N ALA A 36 -29.62 -0.33 -0.45
CA ALA A 36 -29.34 -1.55 -1.19
C ALA A 36 -28.19 -2.35 -0.58
N ARG A 37 -27.11 -1.68 -0.20
CA ARG A 37 -25.95 -2.31 0.43
C ARG A 37 -26.25 -2.75 1.89
N ALA A 38 -27.10 -1.99 2.59
CA ALA A 38 -27.60 -2.37 3.92
C ALA A 38 -28.44 -3.65 3.83
N LYS A 39 -29.31 -3.77 2.81
CA LYS A 39 -30.08 -4.99 2.55
C LYS A 39 -29.19 -6.20 2.34
N THR A 40 -28.17 -6.10 1.47
CA THR A 40 -27.20 -7.18 1.26
C THR A 40 -26.48 -7.59 2.56
N LEU A 41 -26.17 -6.63 3.44
CA LEU A 41 -25.56 -6.92 4.74
C LEU A 41 -26.51 -7.68 5.66
N ILE A 42 -27.79 -7.29 5.72
CA ILE A 42 -28.81 -7.97 6.52
C ILE A 42 -29.02 -9.40 5.98
N GLU A 43 -29.18 -9.58 4.68
CA GLU A 43 -29.32 -10.89 4.05
C GLU A 43 -28.10 -11.80 4.37
N ALA A 44 -26.89 -11.26 4.33
CA ALA A 44 -25.68 -11.99 4.72
C ALA A 44 -25.67 -12.35 6.22
N ALA A 45 -26.20 -11.49 7.09
CA ALA A 45 -26.34 -11.76 8.51
C ALA A 45 -27.39 -12.83 8.81
N GLU A 46 -28.49 -12.88 8.05
CA GLU A 46 -29.55 -13.91 8.15
C GLU A 46 -29.04 -15.30 7.78
N HIS A 47 -28.18 -15.38 6.76
CA HIS A 47 -27.59 -16.62 6.27
C HIS A 47 -26.24 -16.96 6.95
N SER A 48 -25.89 -16.25 8.01
CA SER A 48 -24.61 -16.48 8.70
C SER A 48 -24.62 -17.82 9.41
N VAL A 49 -23.62 -18.65 9.11
CA VAL A 49 -23.40 -19.95 9.74
C VAL A 49 -22.39 -19.78 10.87
N GLY A 50 -22.86 -19.62 12.09
CA GLY A 50 -22.04 -19.46 13.29
C GLY A 50 -22.65 -20.16 14.51
N SER A 51 -21.81 -20.51 15.50
CA SER A 51 -22.30 -21.03 16.77
C SER A 51 -23.02 -19.91 17.53
N LYS A 52 -24.22 -20.20 18.01
CA LYS A 52 -25.02 -19.28 18.83
C LYS A 52 -24.78 -19.47 20.32
N GLU A 53 -24.12 -20.55 20.71
CA GLU A 53 -23.99 -20.97 22.10
C GLU A 53 -23.10 -20.08 22.97
N CYS A 54 -22.15 -19.35 22.34
CA CYS A 54 -21.16 -18.51 23.03
C CYS A 54 -21.30 -17.02 22.70
N ALA A 55 -22.49 -16.52 22.45
CA ALA A 55 -22.74 -15.12 22.04
C ALA A 55 -22.16 -14.07 23.02
N VAL A 56 -22.22 -14.32 24.32
CA VAL A 56 -21.66 -13.39 25.33
C VAL A 56 -20.13 -13.31 25.20
N SER A 57 -19.46 -14.46 25.15
CA SER A 57 -18.00 -14.55 25.00
C SER A 57 -17.55 -13.95 23.68
N ALA A 58 -18.27 -14.22 22.58
CA ALA A 58 -17.97 -13.66 21.25
C ALA A 58 -18.10 -12.13 21.23
N ARG A 59 -19.11 -11.56 21.87
CA ARG A 59 -19.26 -10.10 22.01
C ARG A 59 -18.13 -9.49 22.84
N MET A 60 -17.68 -10.19 23.88
CA MET A 60 -16.56 -9.74 24.71
C MET A 60 -15.24 -9.75 23.89
N GLU A 61 -14.99 -10.83 23.17
CA GLU A 61 -13.81 -10.95 22.31
C GLU A 61 -13.79 -9.88 21.22
N ILE A 62 -14.89 -9.66 20.51
CA ILE A 62 -14.99 -8.61 19.48
C ILE A 62 -14.75 -7.23 20.09
N ARG A 63 -15.25 -6.96 21.29
CA ARG A 63 -14.99 -5.70 21.99
C ARG A 63 -13.50 -5.52 22.27
N MET A 64 -12.84 -6.53 22.83
CA MET A 64 -11.40 -6.49 23.12
C MET A 64 -10.57 -6.29 21.85
N LEU A 65 -10.93 -6.98 20.76
CA LEU A 65 -10.26 -6.81 19.46
C LEU A 65 -10.45 -5.40 18.88
N LEU A 66 -11.62 -4.79 19.07
CA LEU A 66 -11.89 -3.42 18.66
C LEU A 66 -11.07 -2.41 19.46
N GLU A 67 -11.00 -2.58 20.78
CA GLU A 67 -10.18 -1.75 21.69
C GLU A 67 -8.69 -1.84 21.32
N ASP A 68 -8.20 -3.04 21.08
CA ASP A 68 -6.84 -3.29 20.61
C ASP A 68 -6.56 -2.61 19.26
N TYR A 69 -7.49 -2.73 18.32
CA TYR A 69 -7.37 -2.08 17.02
C TYR A 69 -7.29 -0.56 17.15
N GLU A 70 -8.16 0.05 17.96
CA GLU A 70 -8.17 1.50 18.19
C GLU A 70 -6.88 1.97 18.85
N SER A 71 -6.43 1.27 19.88
CA SER A 71 -5.16 1.56 20.56
C SER A 71 -3.98 1.51 19.58
N ARG A 72 -3.90 0.45 18.77
CA ARG A 72 -2.83 0.31 17.75
C ARG A 72 -2.91 1.38 16.67
N ASN A 73 -4.12 1.75 16.26
CA ASN A 73 -4.31 2.80 15.24
C ASN A 73 -3.88 4.17 15.78
N THR A 74 -4.21 4.49 17.03
CA THR A 74 -3.77 5.73 17.70
C THR A 74 -2.24 5.78 17.78
N ARG A 75 -1.61 4.71 18.26
CA ARG A 75 -0.14 4.61 18.32
C ARG A 75 0.52 4.73 16.94
N LEU A 76 -0.10 4.15 15.91
CA LEU A 76 0.40 4.28 14.53
C LEU A 76 0.35 5.75 14.08
N GLN A 77 -0.72 6.47 14.38
CA GLN A 77 -0.84 7.89 14.05
C GLN A 77 0.21 8.74 14.78
N GLU A 78 0.42 8.51 16.07
CA GLU A 78 1.46 9.18 16.85
C GLU A 78 2.85 8.97 16.25
N VAL A 79 3.19 7.70 15.92
CA VAL A 79 4.47 7.38 15.26
C VAL A 79 4.58 8.05 13.90
N MET A 80 3.48 8.13 13.12
CA MET A 80 3.50 8.79 11.82
C MET A 80 3.74 10.29 11.91
N VAL A 81 3.23 10.95 12.95
CA VAL A 81 3.52 12.38 13.23
C VAL A 81 5.01 12.57 13.52
N LEU A 82 5.59 11.74 14.40
CA LEU A 82 7.01 11.80 14.72
C LEU A 82 7.90 11.53 13.49
N ILE A 83 7.52 10.57 12.66
CA ILE A 83 8.21 10.29 11.39
C ILE A 83 8.18 11.51 10.48
N GLU A 84 7.03 12.17 10.35
CA GLU A 84 6.89 13.36 9.52
C GLU A 84 7.81 14.50 10.02
N GLU A 85 7.84 14.74 11.31
CA GLU A 85 8.72 15.75 11.91
C GLU A 85 10.21 15.44 11.66
N LEU A 86 10.62 14.17 11.77
CA LEU A 86 11.99 13.75 11.51
C LEU A 86 12.36 13.87 10.03
N VAL A 87 11.47 13.44 9.14
CA VAL A 87 11.70 13.49 7.69
C VAL A 87 11.85 14.92 7.19
N ARG A 88 11.05 15.86 7.72
CA ARG A 88 11.16 17.30 7.36
C ARG A 88 12.49 17.93 7.77
N LYS A 89 13.22 17.33 8.70
CA LYS A 89 14.60 17.78 9.07
C LYS A 89 15.66 17.32 8.06
N ILE A 90 15.32 16.43 7.14
CA ILE A 90 16.25 15.94 6.11
C ILE A 90 16.18 16.87 4.89
N PRO A 91 17.26 17.57 4.51
CA PRO A 91 17.21 18.60 3.46
C PRO A 91 16.71 18.11 2.10
N MET A 92 16.98 16.84 1.76
CA MET A 92 16.55 16.25 0.49
C MET A 92 15.09 15.77 0.50
N ALA A 93 14.47 15.63 1.68
CA ALA A 93 13.14 15.03 1.79
C ALA A 93 12.04 15.91 1.16
N GLU A 94 12.14 17.22 1.29
CA GLU A 94 11.16 18.15 0.73
C GLU A 94 11.08 18.03 -0.80
N LYS A 95 12.22 17.96 -1.48
CA LYS A 95 12.28 17.76 -2.94
C LYS A 95 11.60 16.47 -3.38
N LEU A 96 11.73 15.41 -2.59
CA LEU A 96 11.06 14.14 -2.88
C LEU A 96 9.56 14.21 -2.64
N LEU A 97 9.12 14.98 -1.63
CA LEU A 97 7.69 15.17 -1.32
C LEU A 97 6.96 16.04 -2.36
N GLU A 98 7.67 16.92 -3.09
CA GLU A 98 7.11 17.71 -4.19
C GLU A 98 6.69 16.83 -5.38
N ILE A 99 7.26 15.62 -5.50
CA ILE A 99 6.93 14.72 -6.61
C ILE A 99 5.50 14.18 -6.43
N LYS A 100 4.61 14.54 -7.36
CA LYS A 100 3.21 14.10 -7.33
C LYS A 100 3.10 12.57 -7.35
N GLY A 101 2.66 12.01 -6.25
CA GLY A 101 2.55 10.54 -6.10
C GLY A 101 3.54 9.94 -5.09
N VAL A 102 4.46 10.73 -4.57
CA VAL A 102 5.37 10.36 -3.49
C VAL A 102 4.84 10.95 -2.17
N GLY A 103 4.68 10.12 -1.16
CA GLY A 103 4.16 10.54 0.15
C GLY A 103 5.18 10.33 1.27
N ILE A 104 4.85 10.85 2.47
CA ILE A 104 5.73 10.80 3.64
C ILE A 104 6.19 9.37 3.98
N ARG A 105 5.31 8.37 3.87
CA ARG A 105 5.65 6.96 4.10
C ARG A 105 6.73 6.44 3.15
N THR A 106 6.66 6.88 1.91
CA THR A 106 7.63 6.53 0.88
C THR A 106 8.98 7.15 1.17
N VAL A 107 9.00 8.45 1.46
CA VAL A 107 10.22 9.21 1.73
C VAL A 107 10.89 8.69 3.01
N SER A 108 10.13 8.49 4.08
CA SER A 108 10.65 7.93 5.32
C SER A 108 11.22 6.52 5.14
N GLY A 109 10.48 5.65 4.43
CA GLY A 109 10.92 4.30 4.11
C GLY A 109 12.19 4.28 3.26
N PHE A 110 12.30 5.20 2.30
CA PHE A 110 13.50 5.35 1.47
C PHE A 110 14.72 5.72 2.34
N PHE A 111 14.64 6.75 3.16
CA PHE A 111 15.75 7.13 4.03
C PHE A 111 16.07 6.07 5.10
N ALA A 112 15.07 5.38 5.62
CA ALA A 112 15.29 4.26 6.54
C ALA A 112 16.07 3.09 5.90
N GLU A 113 15.85 2.84 4.60
CA GLU A 113 16.56 1.78 3.87
C GLU A 113 17.91 2.24 3.33
N VAL A 114 18.02 3.46 2.86
CA VAL A 114 19.22 3.98 2.21
C VAL A 114 20.21 4.54 3.24
N GLY A 115 19.71 5.20 4.28
CA GLY A 115 20.51 5.95 5.24
C GLY A 115 21.06 7.24 4.61
N ASP A 116 22.31 7.54 4.87
CA ASP A 116 22.96 8.70 4.30
C ASP A 116 23.24 8.49 2.79
N ILE A 117 22.63 9.36 1.99
CA ILE A 117 22.77 9.33 0.52
C ILE A 117 24.18 9.79 0.09
N SER A 118 24.86 10.62 0.88
CA SER A 118 26.19 11.15 0.53
C SER A 118 27.26 10.07 0.37
N ARG A 119 27.02 8.89 0.94
CA ARG A 119 27.93 7.74 0.83
C ARG A 119 27.93 7.06 -0.55
N PHE A 120 26.98 7.41 -1.42
CA PHE A 120 26.90 6.86 -2.77
C PHE A 120 27.48 7.85 -3.79
N ASN A 121 28.48 7.41 -4.54
CA ASN A 121 29.15 8.25 -5.54
C ASN A 121 28.32 8.39 -6.82
N ASN A 122 27.44 7.44 -7.09
CA ASN A 122 26.60 7.46 -8.29
C ASN A 122 25.29 6.67 -8.11
N PRO A 123 24.26 6.95 -8.91
CA PRO A 123 22.97 6.26 -8.83
C PRO A 123 23.05 4.73 -9.01
N LYS A 124 24.04 4.22 -9.76
CA LYS A 124 24.19 2.78 -9.99
C LYS A 124 24.49 2.00 -8.71
N GLU A 125 25.18 2.62 -7.75
CA GLU A 125 25.43 2.00 -6.44
C GLU A 125 24.13 1.82 -5.66
N LEU A 126 23.26 2.80 -5.71
CA LEU A 126 21.94 2.73 -5.09
C LEU A 126 21.02 1.72 -5.80
N GLN A 127 21.11 1.63 -7.15
CA GLN A 127 20.43 0.57 -7.91
C GLN A 127 20.93 -0.83 -7.51
N LYS A 128 22.24 -1.00 -7.28
CA LYS A 128 22.80 -2.26 -6.74
C LYS A 128 22.27 -2.56 -5.35
N LEU A 129 22.23 -1.56 -4.46
CA LEU A 129 21.68 -1.70 -3.12
C LEU A 129 20.21 -2.15 -3.14
N ALA A 130 19.40 -1.62 -4.06
CA ALA A 130 18.02 -2.02 -4.27
C ALA A 130 17.87 -3.38 -4.99
N GLY A 131 18.96 -3.91 -5.58
CA GLY A 131 18.93 -5.10 -6.42
C GLY A 131 18.21 -4.90 -7.75
N LEU A 132 18.22 -3.66 -8.26
CA LEU A 132 17.65 -3.24 -9.56
C LEU A 132 18.68 -3.20 -10.67
N ALA A 133 19.96 -3.39 -10.37
CA ALA A 133 21.02 -3.47 -11.38
C ALA A 133 20.74 -4.64 -12.34
N LEU A 134 20.91 -4.39 -13.63
CA LEU A 134 20.74 -5.41 -14.66
C LEU A 134 21.93 -6.39 -14.63
N VAL A 135 21.62 -7.65 -14.74
CA VAL A 135 22.59 -8.74 -14.87
C VAL A 135 22.23 -9.61 -16.06
N GLU A 136 23.23 -9.98 -16.83
CA GLU A 136 23.11 -10.95 -17.92
C GLU A 136 23.37 -12.35 -17.37
N ASN A 137 22.47 -13.25 -17.67
CA ASN A 137 22.66 -14.66 -17.32
C ASN A 137 23.19 -15.42 -18.53
N SER A 138 24.41 -15.06 -18.94
CA SER A 138 25.10 -15.68 -20.09
C SER A 138 26.21 -16.58 -19.61
N SER A 139 26.33 -17.77 -20.19
CA SER A 139 27.43 -18.70 -19.98
C SER A 139 27.91 -19.26 -21.32
N GLY A 140 29.14 -18.95 -21.70
CA GLY A 140 29.73 -19.44 -22.94
C GLY A 140 28.94 -19.04 -24.21
N LYS A 141 28.40 -20.02 -24.93
CA LYS A 141 27.60 -19.78 -26.16
C LYS A 141 26.17 -19.39 -25.91
N HIS A 142 25.68 -19.50 -24.66
CA HIS A 142 24.30 -19.21 -24.34
C HIS A 142 24.12 -17.74 -23.92
N LYS A 143 23.36 -16.98 -24.72
CA LYS A 143 22.93 -15.63 -24.38
C LYS A 143 21.58 -15.73 -23.63
N GLY A 144 21.62 -15.63 -22.31
CA GLY A 144 20.42 -15.61 -21.48
C GLY A 144 19.74 -14.25 -21.45
N GLU A 145 18.54 -14.21 -20.87
CA GLU A 145 17.80 -12.97 -20.70
C GLU A 145 18.49 -12.05 -19.69
N THR A 146 18.51 -10.75 -20.00
CA THR A 146 18.94 -9.70 -19.06
C THR A 146 17.81 -9.46 -18.05
N THR A 147 18.10 -9.66 -16.79
CA THR A 147 17.14 -9.47 -15.69
C THR A 147 17.72 -8.59 -14.58
N ILE A 148 16.88 -8.14 -13.66
CA ILE A 148 17.35 -7.46 -12.44
C ILE A 148 18.07 -8.46 -11.55
N SER A 149 19.14 -8.03 -10.87
CA SER A 149 19.99 -8.90 -10.04
C SER A 149 19.25 -9.51 -8.87
N ARG A 150 18.24 -8.83 -8.33
CA ARG A 150 17.52 -9.15 -7.08
C ARG A 150 18.42 -9.33 -5.86
N ARG A 151 19.74 -9.19 -6.01
CA ARG A 151 20.74 -9.19 -4.93
C ARG A 151 20.79 -7.80 -4.34
N GLY A 152 20.17 -7.60 -3.16
CA GLY A 152 20.09 -6.30 -2.52
C GLY A 152 18.91 -6.23 -1.55
N ARG A 153 18.62 -5.04 -1.04
CA ARG A 153 17.57 -4.81 -0.06
C ARG A 153 16.18 -5.01 -0.67
N LYS A 154 15.52 -6.11 -0.31
CA LYS A 154 14.19 -6.46 -0.83
C LYS A 154 13.16 -5.38 -0.51
N ARG A 155 13.23 -4.79 0.69
CA ARG A 155 12.29 -3.77 1.14
C ARG A 155 12.44 -2.47 0.35
N LEU A 156 13.68 -2.01 0.09
CA LEU A 156 13.95 -0.85 -0.75
C LEU A 156 13.41 -1.05 -2.17
N ARG A 157 13.66 -2.22 -2.76
CA ARG A 157 13.16 -2.56 -4.10
C ARG A 157 11.62 -2.55 -4.15
N TYR A 158 10.97 -3.11 -3.15
CA TYR A 158 9.51 -3.11 -3.05
C TYR A 158 8.95 -1.69 -2.93
N LEU A 159 9.54 -0.86 -2.10
CA LEU A 159 9.16 0.53 -1.91
C LEU A 159 9.28 1.33 -3.22
N LEU A 160 10.41 1.20 -3.94
CA LEU A 160 10.59 1.85 -5.24
C LEU A 160 9.58 1.36 -6.28
N PHE A 161 9.19 0.10 -6.23
CA PHE A 161 8.13 -0.45 -7.08
C PHE A 161 6.75 0.18 -6.76
N GLU A 162 6.38 0.32 -5.48
CA GLU A 162 5.13 0.99 -5.07
C GLU A 162 5.11 2.46 -5.54
N VAL A 163 6.25 3.15 -5.42
CA VAL A 163 6.40 4.51 -5.95
C VAL A 163 6.20 4.54 -7.47
N ALA A 164 6.83 3.64 -8.20
CA ALA A 164 6.67 3.55 -9.65
C ALA A 164 5.21 3.35 -10.06
N MET A 165 4.47 2.48 -9.36
CA MET A 165 3.02 2.31 -9.59
C MET A 165 2.25 3.60 -9.33
N SER A 166 2.53 4.30 -8.23
CA SER A 166 1.88 5.56 -7.88
C SER A 166 2.17 6.65 -8.91
N LEU A 167 3.41 6.76 -9.37
CA LEU A 167 3.83 7.73 -10.36
C LEU A 167 3.18 7.47 -11.74
N VAL A 168 3.17 6.24 -12.20
CA VAL A 168 2.49 5.88 -13.46
C VAL A 168 0.99 6.20 -13.40
N ALA A 169 0.36 6.05 -12.23
CA ALA A 169 -1.05 6.38 -12.06
C ALA A 169 -1.33 7.89 -12.03
N LYS A 170 -0.43 8.70 -11.44
CA LYS A 170 -0.70 10.10 -11.08
C LYS A 170 0.11 11.12 -11.89
N ASN A 171 1.25 10.74 -12.46
CA ASN A 171 2.14 11.63 -13.20
C ASN A 171 2.08 11.28 -14.69
N PRO A 172 1.73 12.25 -15.58
CA PRO A 172 1.62 12.03 -17.03
C PRO A 172 2.93 11.53 -17.67
N GLU A 173 4.07 12.11 -17.32
CA GLU A 173 5.37 11.78 -17.89
C GLU A 173 5.74 10.31 -17.63
N PHE A 174 5.55 9.83 -16.40
CA PHE A 174 5.79 8.43 -16.06
C PHE A 174 4.78 7.48 -16.71
N ARG A 175 3.55 7.94 -16.93
CA ARG A 175 2.54 7.19 -17.67
C ARG A 175 2.94 7.02 -19.13
N GLU A 176 3.40 8.09 -19.78
CA GLU A 176 3.90 8.04 -21.16
C GLU A 176 5.12 7.12 -21.27
N LEU A 177 6.05 7.21 -20.33
CA LEU A 177 7.21 6.33 -20.29
C LEU A 177 6.80 4.85 -20.10
N HIS A 178 5.82 4.57 -19.27
CA HIS A 178 5.27 3.23 -19.10
C HIS A 178 4.63 2.70 -20.39
N ASN A 179 3.85 3.54 -21.05
CA ASN A 179 3.23 3.22 -22.34
C ASN A 179 4.30 2.96 -23.39
N TYR A 180 5.31 3.84 -23.50
CA TYR A 180 6.41 3.63 -24.41
C TYR A 180 7.10 2.28 -24.19
N TYR A 181 7.45 1.94 -22.95
CA TYR A 181 8.11 0.66 -22.67
C TYR A 181 7.25 -0.56 -23.02
N THR A 182 5.95 -0.48 -22.86
CA THR A 182 5.02 -1.60 -23.08
C THR A 182 4.59 -1.73 -24.55
N THR A 183 4.68 -0.65 -25.35
CA THR A 183 4.16 -0.63 -26.74
C THR A 183 5.24 -0.45 -27.81
N ARG A 184 6.51 -0.20 -27.44
CA ARG A 184 7.61 -0.05 -28.40
C ARG A 184 7.75 -1.26 -29.31
N ARG A 185 8.11 -1.03 -30.59
CA ARG A 185 8.20 -2.07 -31.61
C ARG A 185 9.25 -3.14 -31.32
N GLN A 186 10.41 -2.73 -30.78
CA GLN A 186 11.50 -3.64 -30.47
C GLN A 186 11.52 -3.94 -28.98
N ASN A 187 11.41 -5.23 -28.64
CA ASN A 187 11.48 -5.75 -27.27
C ASN A 187 10.55 -5.03 -26.28
N PRO A 188 9.21 -5.09 -26.50
CA PRO A 188 8.24 -4.49 -25.56
C PRO A 188 8.33 -5.17 -24.21
N LEU A 189 8.32 -4.37 -23.15
CA LEU A 189 8.36 -4.89 -21.78
C LEU A 189 6.96 -5.31 -21.32
N LYS A 190 6.88 -6.39 -20.53
CA LYS A 190 5.65 -6.69 -19.78
C LYS A 190 5.37 -5.60 -18.75
N LYS A 191 4.12 -5.38 -18.37
CA LYS A 191 3.72 -4.31 -17.42
C LYS A 191 4.59 -4.26 -16.16
N MET A 192 4.83 -5.42 -15.54
CA MET A 192 5.69 -5.50 -14.34
C MET A 192 7.16 -5.15 -14.63
N GLN A 193 7.69 -5.58 -15.76
CA GLN A 193 9.05 -5.24 -16.16
C GLN A 193 9.21 -3.73 -16.40
N SER A 194 8.21 -3.10 -17.03
CA SER A 194 8.18 -1.65 -17.23
C SER A 194 8.16 -0.89 -15.88
N LEU A 195 7.35 -1.33 -14.92
CA LEU A 195 7.34 -0.73 -13.57
C LEU A 195 8.69 -0.88 -12.87
N MET A 196 9.34 -2.03 -13.00
CA MET A 196 10.69 -2.22 -12.44
C MET A 196 11.76 -1.37 -13.13
N ALA A 197 11.63 -1.15 -14.44
CA ALA A 197 12.51 -0.24 -15.18
C ALA A 197 12.31 1.22 -14.74
N ILE A 198 11.06 1.63 -14.49
CA ILE A 198 10.73 2.94 -13.93
C ILE A 198 11.29 3.05 -12.50
N ALA A 199 11.10 2.03 -11.66
CA ALA A 199 11.67 2.00 -10.31
C ALA A 199 13.19 2.20 -10.29
N ALA A 200 13.91 1.62 -11.26
CA ALA A 200 15.35 1.84 -11.43
C ALA A 200 15.70 3.26 -11.89
N LYS A 201 14.82 3.94 -12.62
CA LYS A 201 15.00 5.33 -13.06
C LYS A 201 14.71 6.38 -11.99
N LEU A 202 13.99 6.00 -10.93
CA LEU A 202 13.70 6.89 -9.79
C LEU A 202 14.91 7.13 -8.89
N ILE A 203 15.93 6.36 -9.05
CA ILE A 203 17.24 6.46 -8.40
C ILE A 203 18.17 7.35 -9.22
#